data_1cf9a51bbb36da5fef9b658f69ed3214
#
_entry.id   1cf9a51bbb36da5fef9b658f69ed3214
#
_cell.length_a   1.000
_cell.length_b   1.000
_cell.length_c   1.000
_cell.angle_alpha   90.00
_cell.angle_beta   90.00
_cell.angle_gamma   90.00
#
_symmetry.space_group_name_H-M   'P 1'
#
loop_
_entity.id
_entity.type
_entity.pdbx_description
1 polymer ?
#
loop_
_entity_poly.entity_id
_entity_poly.type
_entity_poly.pdbx_seq_one_letter_code
_entity_poly.pdbx_strand_id
1 'polypeptide(L)'
;MGLSLWGQRVNHPALLFTKERVEAAKARVQSDTCMARCWADIRKVADAALEKNDLNRSDYLALAYLMTDDRRYADRLKSILQSVTQARTWGSEEMLSRKPVWRADLGLSHKCLMAALAYDAIYETLSSRERKELAEDLLRLGVEPSLGDWVLEPTRIHSLNSMGHNWWTSCVYNGGMLAMALQNELPEAIEWVETLNEAMPEWFGFAGDVLQAKIKSFDEAGGMYESLNYANFGIQEALQYRIAWQNTHPGRKAPELPQLERLPDYFVQVCYPRTGILYNLNFGDSHKNVTAESSMMLLYALGIRRPEILWYINQVQEGQHRDGYFRNHPMGFLYMPDCSKAPAVPDVATSCLFADFGWAVMRDSWKKDCLLYTSDAADEARSV
;
A
#
# COMPACT_ATOMS: atom_id res chain seq x y z
N MET A 1 13.87 -33.93 11.19
CA MET A 1 12.93 -33.36 12.17
C MET A 1 11.97 -32.50 11.36
N GLY A 2 10.77 -33.00 11.05
CA GLY A 2 9.75 -32.24 10.32
C GLY A 2 9.13 -31.22 11.28
N LEU A 3 9.54 -29.97 11.16
CA LEU A 3 8.77 -28.86 11.72
C LEU A 3 7.45 -28.84 10.96
N SER A 4 6.34 -29.00 11.67
CA SER A 4 5.01 -28.95 11.09
C SER A 4 4.83 -27.58 10.43
N LEU A 5 4.72 -27.59 9.11
CA LEU A 5 4.33 -26.44 8.27
C LEU A 5 2.86 -26.00 8.47
N TRP A 6 2.22 -26.45 9.55
CA TRP A 6 0.90 -25.96 9.92
C TRP A 6 1.06 -24.55 10.47
N GLY A 7 0.81 -23.59 9.61
CA GLY A 7 0.87 -22.18 9.94
C GLY A 7 0.01 -21.87 11.16
N GLN A 8 0.49 -20.96 11.99
CA GLN A 8 -0.26 -20.45 13.12
C GLN A 8 -1.58 -19.87 12.60
N ARG A 9 -2.70 -20.23 13.23
CA ARG A 9 -4.02 -19.68 12.88
C ARG A 9 -4.01 -18.16 13.05
N VAL A 10 -4.50 -17.44 12.06
CA VAL A 10 -4.65 -15.98 12.11
C VAL A 10 -5.78 -15.59 13.05
N ASN A 11 -5.52 -14.68 13.97
CA ASN A 11 -6.49 -14.15 14.92
C ASN A 11 -7.05 -12.82 14.40
N HIS A 12 -8.10 -12.89 13.61
CA HIS A 12 -8.74 -11.72 13.00
C HIS A 12 -9.36 -10.73 14.03
N PRO A 13 -9.35 -9.42 13.76
CA PRO A 13 -8.71 -8.76 12.63
C PRO A 13 -7.19 -8.70 12.85
N ALA A 14 -6.43 -9.06 11.83
CA ALA A 14 -4.98 -9.19 11.93
C ALA A 14 -4.20 -8.51 10.77
N LEU A 15 -4.86 -8.10 9.69
CA LEU A 15 -4.15 -7.53 8.56
C LEU A 15 -3.63 -6.11 8.88
N LEU A 16 -4.40 -5.09 8.58
CA LEU A 16 -4.02 -3.69 8.75
C LEU A 16 -4.75 -3.01 9.92
N PHE A 17 -5.95 -3.44 10.24
CA PHE A 17 -6.80 -2.84 11.30
C PHE A 17 -6.80 -3.71 12.55
N THR A 18 -5.59 -3.95 13.13
CA THR A 18 -5.44 -4.81 14.30
C THR A 18 -6.13 -4.22 15.54
N LYS A 19 -6.48 -5.09 16.50
CA LYS A 19 -7.11 -4.67 17.77
C LYS A 19 -6.28 -3.61 18.48
N GLU A 20 -4.96 -3.78 18.53
CA GLU A 20 -4.04 -2.86 19.20
C GLU A 20 -4.07 -1.47 18.56
N ARG A 21 -4.09 -1.39 17.21
CA ARG A 21 -4.16 -0.11 16.50
C ARG A 21 -5.50 0.57 16.68
N VAL A 22 -6.58 -0.19 16.64
CA VAL A 22 -7.94 0.32 16.87
C VAL A 22 -8.09 0.87 18.29
N GLU A 23 -7.63 0.15 19.31
CA GLU A 23 -7.66 0.62 20.69
C GLU A 23 -6.78 1.87 20.91
N ALA A 24 -5.60 1.91 20.30
CA ALA A 24 -4.77 3.11 20.33
C ALA A 24 -5.47 4.31 19.66
N ALA A 25 -6.18 4.09 18.54
CA ALA A 25 -6.95 5.13 17.88
C ALA A 25 -8.14 5.60 18.74
N LYS A 26 -8.87 4.69 19.39
CA LYS A 26 -9.94 5.03 20.36
C LYS A 26 -9.42 5.95 21.48
N ALA A 27 -8.25 5.62 22.03
CA ALA A 27 -7.62 6.44 23.07
C ALA A 27 -7.22 7.84 22.54
N ARG A 28 -6.66 7.92 21.33
CA ARG A 28 -6.30 9.20 20.68
C ARG A 28 -7.53 10.08 20.43
N VAL A 29 -8.64 9.51 20.00
CA VAL A 29 -9.90 10.25 19.79
C VAL A 29 -10.36 10.95 21.06
N GLN A 30 -10.11 10.39 22.24
CA GLN A 30 -10.49 10.98 23.53
C GLN A 30 -9.59 12.13 23.96
N SER A 31 -8.34 12.16 23.52
CA SER A 31 -7.31 13.10 23.98
C SER A 31 -6.89 14.14 22.93
N ASP A 32 -7.20 13.92 21.66
CA ASP A 32 -6.77 14.74 20.53
C ASP A 32 -7.99 15.21 19.71
N THR A 33 -8.29 16.51 19.77
CA THR A 33 -9.42 17.13 19.05
C THR A 33 -9.31 16.99 17.53
N CYS A 34 -8.09 16.97 16.98
CA CYS A 34 -7.88 16.72 15.55
C CYS A 34 -8.27 15.29 15.19
N MET A 35 -7.85 14.31 15.98
CA MET A 35 -8.22 12.91 15.78
C MET A 35 -9.71 12.68 15.97
N ALA A 36 -10.35 13.37 16.93
CA ALA A 36 -11.80 13.31 17.11
C ALA A 36 -12.57 13.82 15.88
N ARG A 37 -12.10 14.92 15.27
CA ARG A 37 -12.68 15.46 14.02
C ARG A 37 -12.48 14.48 12.86
N CYS A 38 -11.27 13.95 12.69
CA CYS A 38 -10.99 12.98 11.61
C CYS A 38 -11.84 11.72 11.76
N TRP A 39 -12.03 11.24 12.99
CA TRP A 39 -12.94 10.13 13.25
C TRP A 39 -14.40 10.45 12.86
N ALA A 40 -14.87 11.65 13.17
CA ALA A 40 -16.22 12.09 12.79
C ALA A 40 -16.40 12.11 11.26
N ASP A 41 -15.37 12.56 10.51
CA ASP A 41 -15.39 12.57 9.05
C ASP A 41 -15.41 11.14 8.49
N ILE A 42 -14.56 10.24 9.01
CA ILE A 42 -14.54 8.81 8.63
C ILE A 42 -15.89 8.17 8.88
N ARG A 43 -16.46 8.38 10.08
CA ARG A 43 -17.75 7.83 10.45
C ARG A 43 -18.87 8.32 9.52
N LYS A 44 -18.86 9.59 9.15
CA LYS A 44 -19.83 10.16 8.19
C LYS A 44 -19.77 9.44 6.83
N VAL A 45 -18.57 9.10 6.34
CA VAL A 45 -18.40 8.34 5.10
C VAL A 45 -18.92 6.90 5.28
N ALA A 46 -18.61 6.26 6.40
CA ALA A 46 -19.09 4.91 6.71
C ALA A 46 -20.62 4.86 6.84
N ASP A 47 -21.22 5.84 7.53
CA ASP A 47 -22.69 5.95 7.64
C ASP A 47 -23.36 6.09 6.26
N ALA A 48 -22.79 6.92 5.38
CA ALA A 48 -23.28 7.07 4.01
C ALA A 48 -23.08 5.80 3.15
N ALA A 49 -22.11 4.95 3.49
CA ALA A 49 -21.85 3.69 2.81
C ALA A 49 -22.82 2.57 3.24
N LEU A 50 -23.53 2.70 4.36
CA LEU A 50 -24.54 1.73 4.80
C LEU A 50 -25.67 1.54 3.77
N GLU A 51 -25.99 2.58 3.01
CA GLU A 51 -27.06 2.54 2.00
C GLU A 51 -26.54 2.07 0.61
N LYS A 52 -25.24 1.75 0.49
CA LYS A 52 -24.61 1.43 -0.80
C LYS A 52 -24.03 0.02 -0.80
N ASN A 53 -24.15 -0.67 -1.92
CA ASN A 53 -23.46 -1.94 -2.15
C ASN A 53 -22.14 -1.66 -2.90
N ASP A 54 -21.20 -1.00 -2.22
CA ASP A 54 -19.95 -0.51 -2.81
C ASP A 54 -18.74 -1.07 -2.05
N LEU A 55 -18.06 -2.03 -2.68
CA LEU A 55 -16.84 -2.65 -2.14
C LEU A 55 -15.73 -1.61 -1.87
N ASN A 56 -15.66 -0.52 -2.65
CA ASN A 56 -14.64 0.52 -2.50
C ASN A 56 -14.77 1.35 -1.19
N ARG A 57 -15.78 1.07 -0.38
CA ARG A 57 -15.97 1.69 0.94
C ARG A 57 -15.80 0.71 2.09
N SER A 58 -15.28 -0.48 1.79
CA SER A 58 -15.12 -1.53 2.80
C SER A 58 -14.15 -1.15 3.90
N ASP A 59 -13.12 -0.40 3.60
CA ASP A 59 -12.15 0.10 4.58
C ASP A 59 -12.78 1.05 5.61
N TYR A 60 -13.68 1.95 5.17
CA TYR A 60 -14.43 2.84 6.05
C TYR A 60 -15.43 2.07 6.92
N LEU A 61 -16.17 1.14 6.33
CA LEU A 61 -17.12 0.29 7.06
C LEU A 61 -16.41 -0.62 8.05
N ALA A 62 -15.28 -1.23 7.66
CA ALA A 62 -14.46 -2.09 8.50
C ALA A 62 -13.93 -1.32 9.72
N LEU A 63 -13.33 -0.15 9.50
CA LEU A 63 -12.86 0.69 10.61
C LEU A 63 -14.03 1.13 11.51
N ALA A 64 -15.17 1.54 10.93
CA ALA A 64 -16.33 1.95 11.71
C ALA A 64 -16.86 0.81 12.59
N TYR A 65 -16.94 -0.41 12.07
CA TYR A 65 -17.29 -1.58 12.84
C TYR A 65 -16.31 -1.80 14.02
N LEU A 66 -15.02 -1.84 13.74
CA LEU A 66 -14.00 -2.12 14.76
C LEU A 66 -13.89 -1.00 15.83
N MET A 67 -14.18 0.24 15.47
CA MET A 67 -14.19 1.37 16.40
C MET A 67 -15.43 1.40 17.31
N THR A 68 -16.58 0.89 16.84
CA THR A 68 -17.87 1.12 17.51
C THR A 68 -18.61 -0.14 17.94
N ASP A 69 -18.21 -1.33 17.43
CA ASP A 69 -18.95 -2.59 17.57
C ASP A 69 -20.38 -2.54 17.02
N ASP A 70 -20.72 -1.54 16.20
CA ASP A 70 -22.05 -1.39 15.61
C ASP A 70 -22.25 -2.41 14.48
N ARG A 71 -23.12 -3.37 14.73
CA ARG A 71 -23.42 -4.48 13.82
C ARG A 71 -23.89 -4.06 12.44
N ARG A 72 -24.49 -2.89 12.28
CA ARG A 72 -24.94 -2.40 10.97
C ARG A 72 -23.81 -2.35 9.95
N TYR A 73 -22.60 -1.96 10.38
CA TYR A 73 -21.42 -1.94 9.50
C TYR A 73 -20.97 -3.36 9.12
N ALA A 74 -20.94 -4.28 10.09
CA ALA A 74 -20.58 -5.67 9.83
C ALA A 74 -21.58 -6.37 8.90
N ASP A 75 -22.88 -6.16 9.12
CA ASP A 75 -23.94 -6.73 8.28
C ASP A 75 -23.87 -6.16 6.84
N ARG A 76 -23.54 -4.87 6.70
CA ARG A 76 -23.31 -4.26 5.38
C ARG A 76 -22.09 -4.86 4.69
N LEU A 77 -20.95 -5.00 5.37
CA LEU A 77 -19.76 -5.64 4.82
C LEU A 77 -20.04 -7.08 4.37
N LYS A 78 -20.76 -7.84 5.18
CA LYS A 78 -21.19 -9.20 4.81
C LYS A 78 -22.04 -9.20 3.55
N SER A 79 -23.03 -8.30 3.46
CA SER A 79 -23.88 -8.15 2.27
C SER A 79 -23.07 -7.78 1.02
N ILE A 80 -22.09 -6.87 1.15
CA ILE A 80 -21.19 -6.48 0.07
C ILE A 80 -20.39 -7.68 -0.42
N LEU A 81 -19.73 -8.42 0.50
CA LEU A 81 -18.96 -9.61 0.14
C LEU A 81 -19.82 -10.65 -0.57
N GLN A 82 -21.00 -10.95 -0.04
CA GLN A 82 -21.94 -11.89 -0.66
C GLN A 82 -22.41 -11.44 -2.05
N SER A 83 -22.55 -10.13 -2.26
CA SER A 83 -22.94 -9.58 -3.56
C SER A 83 -21.82 -9.65 -4.59
N VAL A 84 -20.60 -9.24 -4.22
CA VAL A 84 -19.47 -9.21 -5.18
C VAL A 84 -18.98 -10.59 -5.55
N THR A 85 -19.24 -11.61 -4.71
CA THR A 85 -18.93 -13.02 -5.00
C THR A 85 -19.89 -13.67 -5.98
N GLN A 86 -21.05 -13.05 -6.29
CA GLN A 86 -21.95 -13.51 -7.35
C GLN A 86 -21.40 -13.21 -8.76
N ALA A 87 -20.36 -12.40 -8.88
CA ALA A 87 -19.77 -12.11 -10.17
C ALA A 87 -19.12 -13.36 -10.81
N ARG A 88 -19.18 -13.43 -12.13
CA ARG A 88 -18.47 -14.48 -12.88
C ARG A 88 -16.95 -14.25 -12.83
N THR A 89 -16.52 -13.00 -12.89
CA THR A 89 -15.13 -12.55 -12.86
C THR A 89 -15.05 -11.13 -12.31
N TRP A 90 -13.88 -10.76 -11.78
CA TRP A 90 -13.56 -9.39 -11.39
C TRP A 90 -12.69 -8.65 -12.41
N GLY A 91 -12.12 -9.38 -13.39
CA GLY A 91 -11.34 -8.79 -14.48
C GLY A 91 -12.19 -7.93 -15.40
N SER A 92 -11.59 -6.87 -15.95
CA SER A 92 -12.25 -5.99 -16.91
C SER A 92 -12.38 -6.66 -18.29
N GLU A 93 -13.41 -6.33 -19.07
CA GLU A 93 -13.60 -6.84 -20.42
C GLU A 93 -12.40 -6.53 -21.33
N GLU A 94 -11.83 -5.33 -21.18
CA GLU A 94 -10.64 -4.92 -21.93
C GLU A 94 -9.48 -5.90 -21.71
N MET A 95 -9.16 -6.21 -20.45
CA MET A 95 -8.04 -7.09 -20.11
C MET A 95 -8.33 -8.55 -20.48
N LEU A 96 -9.55 -9.01 -20.29
CA LEU A 96 -9.96 -10.36 -20.69
C LEU A 96 -9.96 -10.57 -22.21
N SER A 97 -10.02 -9.51 -23.02
CA SER A 97 -9.93 -9.58 -24.48
C SER A 97 -8.50 -9.69 -25.02
N ARG A 98 -7.48 -9.48 -24.18
CA ARG A 98 -6.05 -9.53 -24.57
C ARG A 98 -5.59 -10.95 -24.91
N LYS A 99 -4.47 -11.06 -25.59
CA LYS A 99 -3.80 -12.33 -25.92
C LYS A 99 -2.31 -12.21 -25.53
N PRO A 100 -1.86 -12.95 -24.51
CA PRO A 100 -2.63 -13.84 -23.64
C PRO A 100 -3.72 -13.09 -22.87
N VAL A 101 -4.73 -13.80 -22.40
CA VAL A 101 -5.80 -13.23 -21.58
C VAL A 101 -5.23 -12.72 -20.27
N TRP A 102 -5.51 -11.48 -19.92
CA TRP A 102 -5.17 -10.91 -18.62
C TRP A 102 -6.39 -11.01 -17.70
N ARG A 103 -6.27 -11.78 -16.62
CA ARG A 103 -7.36 -11.96 -15.66
C ARG A 103 -7.27 -10.95 -14.51
N ALA A 104 -6.05 -10.45 -14.23
CA ALA A 104 -5.78 -9.53 -13.14
C ALA A 104 -5.19 -8.20 -13.63
N ASP A 105 -5.84 -7.11 -13.23
CA ASP A 105 -5.46 -5.72 -13.45
C ASP A 105 -5.53 -4.93 -12.14
N LEU A 106 -5.27 -3.62 -12.18
CA LEU A 106 -5.35 -2.73 -11.00
C LEU A 106 -6.76 -2.70 -10.39
N GLY A 107 -7.81 -2.83 -11.22
CA GLY A 107 -9.19 -2.87 -10.74
C GLY A 107 -9.49 -4.12 -9.93
N LEU A 108 -9.03 -5.29 -10.39
CA LEU A 108 -9.12 -6.54 -9.64
C LEU A 108 -8.26 -6.47 -8.39
N SER A 109 -7.04 -5.95 -8.49
CA SER A 109 -6.13 -5.77 -7.36
C SER A 109 -6.77 -4.96 -6.22
N HIS A 110 -7.38 -3.82 -6.54
CA HIS A 110 -8.08 -3.00 -5.56
C HIS A 110 -9.26 -3.76 -4.90
N LYS A 111 -10.02 -4.54 -5.67
CA LYS A 111 -11.08 -5.39 -5.11
C LYS A 111 -10.54 -6.42 -4.13
N CYS A 112 -9.36 -7.02 -4.41
CA CYS A 112 -8.70 -7.94 -3.50
C CYS A 112 -8.39 -7.28 -2.15
N LEU A 113 -7.79 -6.08 -2.16
CA LEU A 113 -7.48 -5.33 -0.94
C LEU A 113 -8.75 -5.02 -0.14
N MET A 114 -9.79 -4.49 -0.80
CA MET A 114 -11.03 -4.11 -0.13
C MET A 114 -11.78 -5.33 0.44
N ALA A 115 -11.78 -6.45 -0.28
CA ALA A 115 -12.37 -7.71 0.18
C ALA A 115 -11.58 -8.31 1.36
N ALA A 116 -10.25 -8.22 1.32
CA ALA A 116 -9.40 -8.67 2.42
C ALA A 116 -9.70 -7.91 3.70
N LEU A 117 -9.75 -6.57 3.64
CA LEU A 117 -10.07 -5.72 4.80
C LEU A 117 -11.49 -5.97 5.33
N ALA A 118 -12.46 -6.17 4.42
CA ALA A 118 -13.84 -6.50 4.80
C ALA A 118 -13.91 -7.85 5.53
N TYR A 119 -13.34 -8.89 4.93
CA TYR A 119 -13.36 -10.26 5.48
C TYR A 119 -12.63 -10.32 6.82
N ASP A 120 -11.43 -9.73 6.91
CA ASP A 120 -10.63 -9.65 8.13
C ASP A 120 -11.40 -8.99 9.29
N ALA A 121 -12.06 -7.86 9.02
CA ALA A 121 -12.78 -7.11 10.04
C ALA A 121 -14.01 -7.85 10.61
N ILE A 122 -14.75 -8.59 9.76
CA ILE A 122 -16.00 -9.24 10.16
C ILE A 122 -15.85 -10.73 10.44
N TYR A 123 -14.65 -11.30 10.36
CA TYR A 123 -14.37 -12.73 10.47
C TYR A 123 -15.12 -13.42 11.62
N GLU A 124 -15.06 -12.85 12.82
CA GLU A 124 -15.69 -13.38 14.01
C GLU A 124 -17.24 -13.31 13.98
N THR A 125 -17.81 -12.53 13.05
CA THR A 125 -19.26 -12.43 12.87
C THR A 125 -19.82 -13.47 11.91
N LEU A 126 -18.96 -14.13 11.15
CA LEU A 126 -19.31 -15.13 10.16
C LEU A 126 -19.35 -16.52 10.78
N SER A 127 -20.33 -17.34 10.41
CA SER A 127 -20.35 -18.76 10.72
C SER A 127 -19.24 -19.49 9.95
N SER A 128 -18.81 -20.66 10.42
CA SER A 128 -17.81 -21.48 9.72
C SER A 128 -18.19 -21.82 8.28
N ARG A 129 -19.48 -22.01 8.01
CA ARG A 129 -20.00 -22.26 6.67
C ARG A 129 -19.83 -21.01 5.78
N GLU A 130 -20.23 -19.83 6.27
CA GLU A 130 -20.09 -18.57 5.52
C GLU A 130 -18.63 -18.24 5.23
N ARG A 131 -17.73 -18.45 6.21
CA ARG A 131 -16.29 -18.26 6.00
C ARG A 131 -15.78 -19.12 4.87
N LYS A 132 -16.14 -20.42 4.86
CA LYS A 132 -15.70 -21.33 3.81
C LYS A 132 -16.24 -20.94 2.43
N GLU A 133 -17.56 -20.68 2.32
CA GLU A 133 -18.21 -20.30 1.06
C GLU A 133 -17.59 -18.99 0.51
N LEU A 134 -17.40 -17.97 1.36
CA LEU A 134 -16.76 -16.73 0.95
C LEU A 134 -15.29 -16.94 0.56
N ALA A 135 -14.55 -17.78 1.29
CA ALA A 135 -13.13 -18.02 0.99
C ALA A 135 -12.96 -18.70 -0.38
N GLU A 136 -13.78 -19.70 -0.71
CA GLU A 136 -13.78 -20.39 -2.02
C GLU A 136 -14.08 -19.40 -3.17
N ASP A 137 -15.07 -18.54 -2.99
CA ASP A 137 -15.43 -17.54 -4.00
C ASP A 137 -14.36 -16.44 -4.17
N LEU A 138 -13.82 -15.93 -3.06
CA LEU A 138 -12.78 -14.90 -3.07
C LEU A 138 -11.45 -15.44 -3.62
N LEU A 139 -11.14 -16.71 -3.37
CA LEU A 139 -10.03 -17.41 -4.02
C LEU A 139 -10.19 -17.37 -5.54
N ARG A 140 -11.30 -17.88 -6.04
CA ARG A 140 -11.62 -17.99 -7.48
C ARG A 140 -11.65 -16.63 -8.19
N LEU A 141 -12.21 -15.60 -7.55
CA LEU A 141 -12.42 -14.28 -8.16
C LEU A 141 -11.22 -13.35 -8.05
N GLY A 142 -10.45 -13.46 -6.98
CA GLY A 142 -9.39 -12.51 -6.65
C GLY A 142 -8.00 -13.13 -6.60
N VAL A 143 -7.78 -14.12 -5.73
CA VAL A 143 -6.44 -14.65 -5.47
C VAL A 143 -5.88 -15.41 -6.69
N GLU A 144 -6.63 -16.39 -7.21
CA GLU A 144 -6.19 -17.19 -8.36
C GLU A 144 -5.90 -16.35 -9.62
N PRO A 145 -6.75 -15.40 -10.03
CA PRO A 145 -6.40 -14.54 -11.17
C PRO A 145 -5.18 -13.67 -10.89
N SER A 146 -5.09 -13.09 -9.69
CA SER A 146 -4.01 -12.20 -9.33
C SER A 146 -2.65 -12.92 -9.30
N LEU A 147 -2.54 -13.94 -8.45
CA LEU A 147 -1.28 -14.67 -8.31
C LEU A 147 -0.98 -15.55 -9.54
N GLY A 148 -2.02 -16.11 -10.18
CA GLY A 148 -1.85 -16.94 -11.36
C GLY A 148 -1.31 -16.18 -12.56
N ASP A 149 -1.75 -14.93 -12.80
CA ASP A 149 -1.24 -14.14 -13.92
C ASP A 149 0.18 -13.61 -13.67
N TRP A 150 0.54 -13.30 -12.41
CA TRP A 150 1.73 -12.55 -12.09
C TRP A 150 2.86 -13.37 -11.47
N VAL A 151 2.57 -14.48 -10.80
CA VAL A 151 3.57 -15.22 -10.00
C VAL A 151 3.55 -16.72 -10.26
N LEU A 152 2.37 -17.38 -10.19
CA LEU A 152 2.27 -18.83 -10.11
C LEU A 152 2.28 -19.50 -11.47
N GLU A 153 3.19 -20.47 -11.64
CA GLU A 153 3.17 -21.38 -12.79
C GLU A 153 2.04 -22.44 -12.65
N PRO A 154 1.47 -22.95 -13.73
CA PRO A 154 1.80 -22.67 -15.15
C PRO A 154 0.99 -21.52 -15.77
N THR A 155 0.21 -20.78 -15.01
CA THR A 155 -0.72 -19.76 -15.51
C THR A 155 -0.12 -18.37 -15.64
N ARG A 156 1.12 -18.18 -15.20
CA ARG A 156 1.82 -16.90 -15.25
C ARG A 156 2.00 -16.40 -16.68
N ILE A 157 1.53 -15.18 -16.95
CA ILE A 157 1.64 -14.50 -18.24
C ILE A 157 2.62 -13.32 -18.19
N HIS A 158 2.95 -12.81 -17.01
CA HIS A 158 3.91 -11.73 -16.82
C HIS A 158 5.30 -12.29 -16.53
N SER A 159 6.30 -11.75 -17.19
CA SER A 159 7.70 -12.15 -17.03
C SER A 159 8.50 -11.12 -16.21
N LEU A 160 9.79 -11.32 -16.10
CA LEU A 160 10.70 -10.40 -15.39
C LEU A 160 10.61 -8.95 -15.86
N ASN A 161 10.15 -8.69 -17.09
CA ASN A 161 9.97 -7.33 -17.58
C ASN A 161 8.85 -6.56 -16.85
N SER A 162 8.01 -7.24 -16.09
CA SER A 162 7.00 -6.62 -15.21
C SER A 162 7.53 -6.41 -13.79
N MET A 163 8.64 -7.04 -13.42
CA MET A 163 9.31 -6.83 -12.14
C MET A 163 9.80 -5.38 -12.05
N GLY A 164 9.74 -4.80 -10.86
CA GLY A 164 10.09 -3.39 -10.67
C GLY A 164 8.96 -2.41 -11.00
N HIS A 165 7.94 -2.81 -11.72
CA HIS A 165 6.79 -2.00 -12.09
C HIS A 165 5.76 -1.91 -10.95
N ASN A 166 5.09 -0.76 -10.80
CA ASN A 166 4.07 -0.56 -9.76
C ASN A 166 2.88 -1.55 -9.87
N TRP A 167 2.49 -1.97 -11.06
CA TRP A 167 1.44 -2.97 -11.25
C TRP A 167 1.78 -4.32 -10.63
N TRP A 168 3.07 -4.69 -10.64
CA TRP A 168 3.49 -5.94 -10.04
C TRP A 168 3.18 -5.95 -8.54
N THR A 169 3.58 -4.91 -7.81
CA THR A 169 3.30 -4.81 -6.37
C THR A 169 1.81 -4.75 -6.08
N SER A 170 1.06 -3.99 -6.86
CA SER A 170 -0.39 -3.89 -6.67
C SER A 170 -1.08 -5.23 -6.89
N CYS A 171 -0.90 -5.85 -8.04
CA CYS A 171 -1.58 -7.11 -8.36
C CYS A 171 -1.13 -8.25 -7.45
N VAL A 172 0.17 -8.36 -7.18
CA VAL A 172 0.73 -9.45 -6.37
C VAL A 172 0.39 -9.27 -4.90
N TYR A 173 0.66 -8.11 -4.31
CA TYR A 173 0.51 -7.94 -2.87
C TYR A 173 -0.93 -7.76 -2.43
N ASN A 174 -1.80 -7.16 -3.22
CA ASN A 174 -3.22 -7.10 -2.88
C ASN A 174 -3.90 -8.47 -3.05
N GLY A 175 -3.51 -9.26 -4.06
CA GLY A 175 -3.89 -10.67 -4.15
C GLY A 175 -3.37 -11.48 -2.96
N GLY A 176 -2.12 -11.25 -2.55
CA GLY A 176 -1.51 -11.84 -1.37
C GLY A 176 -2.15 -11.41 -0.05
N MET A 177 -2.61 -10.16 0.07
CA MET A 177 -3.40 -9.69 1.23
C MET A 177 -4.70 -10.46 1.36
N LEU A 178 -5.38 -10.70 0.24
CA LEU A 178 -6.59 -11.52 0.24
C LEU A 178 -6.28 -12.97 0.61
N ALA A 179 -5.23 -13.57 0.02
CA ALA A 179 -4.77 -14.91 0.40
C ALA A 179 -4.46 -15.01 1.90
N MET A 180 -3.79 -14.00 2.46
CA MET A 180 -3.46 -13.92 3.89
C MET A 180 -4.72 -13.86 4.78
N ALA A 181 -5.76 -13.14 4.34
CA ALA A 181 -7.04 -13.11 5.04
C ALA A 181 -7.74 -14.48 5.08
N LEU A 182 -7.53 -15.30 4.03
CA LEU A 182 -8.25 -16.56 3.82
C LEU A 182 -7.51 -17.81 4.33
N GLN A 183 -6.27 -17.68 4.83
CA GLN A 183 -5.42 -18.85 5.14
C GLN A 183 -5.96 -19.76 6.26
N ASN A 184 -6.91 -19.31 7.07
CA ASN A 184 -7.57 -20.16 8.05
C ASN A 184 -8.52 -21.20 7.41
N GLU A 185 -9.11 -20.84 6.27
CA GLU A 185 -10.04 -21.67 5.50
C GLU A 185 -9.34 -22.38 4.33
N LEU A 186 -8.25 -21.81 3.82
CA LEU A 186 -7.48 -22.27 2.65
C LEU A 186 -6.02 -22.51 3.04
N PRO A 187 -5.67 -23.71 3.52
CA PRO A 187 -4.29 -24.01 3.96
C PRO A 187 -3.23 -23.80 2.88
N GLU A 188 -3.57 -23.97 1.61
CA GLU A 188 -2.67 -23.70 0.47
C GLU A 188 -2.26 -22.21 0.37
N ALA A 189 -3.07 -21.30 0.89
CA ALA A 189 -2.74 -19.88 0.91
C ALA A 189 -1.51 -19.57 1.78
N ILE A 190 -1.18 -20.42 2.74
CA ILE A 190 0.01 -20.26 3.60
C ILE A 190 1.28 -20.29 2.76
N GLU A 191 1.40 -21.24 1.84
CA GLU A 191 2.58 -21.35 0.96
C GLU A 191 2.70 -20.13 0.03
N TRP A 192 1.59 -19.66 -0.53
CA TRP A 192 1.60 -18.47 -1.37
C TRP A 192 2.02 -17.21 -0.61
N VAL A 193 1.49 -17.02 0.59
CA VAL A 193 1.84 -15.87 1.45
C VAL A 193 3.33 -15.89 1.80
N GLU A 194 3.91 -17.06 2.11
CA GLU A 194 5.35 -17.19 2.35
C GLU A 194 6.16 -16.89 1.10
N THR A 195 5.79 -17.46 -0.04
CA THR A 195 6.45 -17.21 -1.32
C THR A 195 6.48 -15.73 -1.66
N LEU A 196 5.37 -15.01 -1.47
CA LEU A 196 5.31 -13.57 -1.74
C LEU A 196 6.16 -12.75 -0.76
N ASN A 197 6.22 -13.17 0.50
CA ASN A 197 7.07 -12.50 1.49
C ASN A 197 8.57 -12.69 1.14
N GLU A 198 8.97 -13.88 0.70
CA GLU A 198 10.33 -14.19 0.27
C GLU A 198 10.71 -13.49 -1.06
N ALA A 199 9.75 -13.27 -1.95
CA ALA A 199 9.97 -12.58 -3.23
C ALA A 199 10.07 -11.04 -3.10
N MET A 200 9.70 -10.46 -1.97
CA MET A 200 9.74 -8.99 -1.81
C MET A 200 11.13 -8.38 -2.02
N PRO A 201 12.25 -8.97 -1.55
CA PRO A 201 13.59 -8.48 -1.88
C PRO A 201 13.90 -8.47 -3.37
N GLU A 202 13.30 -9.36 -4.17
CA GLU A 202 13.52 -9.40 -5.62
C GLU A 202 12.95 -8.14 -6.30
N TRP A 203 11.78 -7.69 -5.89
CA TRP A 203 11.20 -6.46 -6.44
C TRP A 203 12.01 -5.22 -6.04
N PHE A 204 12.37 -5.10 -4.76
CA PHE A 204 13.20 -3.98 -4.27
C PHE A 204 14.62 -4.02 -4.84
N GLY A 205 15.17 -5.20 -5.08
CA GLY A 205 16.53 -5.42 -5.59
C GLY A 205 16.62 -5.66 -7.09
N PHE A 206 15.52 -5.50 -7.85
CA PHE A 206 15.54 -5.76 -9.30
C PHE A 206 16.59 -4.90 -10.01
N ALA A 207 17.59 -5.55 -10.60
CA ALA A 207 18.75 -4.89 -11.19
C ALA A 207 18.54 -4.44 -12.65
N GLY A 208 17.31 -4.60 -13.17
CA GLY A 208 16.99 -4.34 -14.57
C GLY A 208 17.19 -5.56 -15.47
N ASP A 209 16.88 -5.38 -16.74
CA ASP A 209 17.07 -6.38 -17.80
C ASP A 209 17.57 -5.69 -19.07
N VAL A 210 18.83 -5.88 -19.38
CA VAL A 210 19.49 -5.25 -20.54
C VAL A 210 18.86 -5.70 -21.86
N LEU A 211 18.44 -6.96 -21.97
CA LEU A 211 17.85 -7.51 -23.20
C LEU A 211 16.48 -6.91 -23.49
N GLN A 212 15.76 -6.48 -22.45
CA GLN A 212 14.43 -5.88 -22.56
C GLN A 212 14.46 -4.36 -22.35
N ALA A 213 15.64 -3.76 -22.29
CA ALA A 213 15.83 -2.33 -22.01
C ALA A 213 15.10 -1.86 -20.74
N LYS A 214 15.12 -2.68 -19.68
CA LYS A 214 14.55 -2.37 -18.37
C LYS A 214 15.66 -1.88 -17.44
N ILE A 215 15.42 -0.77 -16.79
CA ILE A 215 16.29 -0.24 -15.74
C ILE A 215 15.99 -0.91 -14.39
N LYS A 216 16.90 -0.78 -13.45
CA LYS A 216 16.70 -1.27 -12.08
C LYS A 216 15.56 -0.51 -11.37
N SER A 217 14.95 -1.15 -10.38
CA SER A 217 13.82 -0.56 -9.65
C SER A 217 14.23 0.62 -8.80
N PHE A 218 15.34 0.48 -8.06
CA PHE A 218 15.81 1.49 -7.10
C PHE A 218 17.28 1.84 -7.32
N ASP A 219 17.57 3.13 -7.24
CA ASP A 219 18.91 3.68 -7.17
C ASP A 219 19.53 3.44 -5.77
N GLU A 220 20.86 3.49 -5.68
CA GLU A 220 21.55 3.34 -4.40
C GLU A 220 21.21 4.47 -3.39
N ALA A 221 20.82 5.65 -3.88
CA ALA A 221 20.34 6.75 -3.05
C ALA A 221 18.86 6.62 -2.67
N GLY A 222 18.18 5.52 -3.06
CA GLY A 222 16.80 5.21 -2.72
C GLY A 222 15.75 5.69 -3.72
N GLY A 223 16.16 6.37 -4.80
CA GLY A 223 15.25 6.81 -5.86
C GLY A 223 14.61 5.61 -6.56
N MET A 224 13.34 5.70 -6.91
CA MET A 224 12.66 4.75 -7.78
C MET A 224 12.58 5.31 -9.19
N TYR A 225 12.75 4.46 -10.20
CA TYR A 225 12.76 4.90 -11.61
C TYR A 225 11.43 5.46 -12.11
N GLU A 226 10.33 5.13 -11.45
CA GLU A 226 9.03 5.71 -11.73
C GLU A 226 8.87 7.06 -11.05
N SER A 227 7.95 7.88 -11.55
CA SER A 227 7.61 9.16 -10.94
C SER A 227 7.05 8.99 -9.51
N LEU A 228 7.05 10.08 -8.72
CA LEU A 228 6.68 10.02 -7.30
C LEU A 228 5.31 9.36 -7.04
N ASN A 229 4.29 9.64 -7.86
CA ASN A 229 2.97 9.04 -7.64
C ASN A 229 2.97 7.53 -7.89
N TYR A 230 3.64 7.05 -8.93
CA TYR A 230 3.77 5.61 -9.19
C TYR A 230 4.69 4.92 -8.18
N ALA A 231 5.79 5.59 -7.79
CA ALA A 231 6.64 5.12 -6.71
C ALA A 231 5.88 4.99 -5.39
N ASN A 232 5.15 6.05 -4.96
CA ASN A 232 4.32 5.98 -3.75
C ASN A 232 3.27 4.88 -3.84
N PHE A 233 2.58 4.74 -4.98
CA PHE A 233 1.58 3.72 -5.21
C PHE A 233 2.16 2.30 -5.07
N GLY A 234 3.23 1.97 -5.80
CA GLY A 234 3.83 0.64 -5.73
C GLY A 234 4.46 0.31 -4.38
N ILE A 235 5.15 1.28 -3.77
CA ILE A 235 5.79 1.11 -2.46
C ILE A 235 4.75 0.91 -1.36
N GLN A 236 3.67 1.71 -1.31
CA GLN A 236 2.66 1.56 -0.26
C GLN A 236 1.99 0.19 -0.29
N GLU A 237 1.72 -0.39 -1.46
CA GLU A 237 1.12 -1.72 -1.59
C GLU A 237 2.06 -2.81 -1.01
N ALA A 238 3.35 -2.74 -1.33
CA ALA A 238 4.36 -3.63 -0.75
C ALA A 238 4.47 -3.48 0.77
N LEU A 239 4.48 -2.23 1.28
CA LEU A 239 4.60 -1.96 2.71
C LEU A 239 3.34 -2.39 3.50
N GLN A 240 2.15 -2.25 2.93
CA GLN A 240 0.91 -2.76 3.53
C GLN A 240 0.97 -4.29 3.68
N TYR A 241 1.35 -4.99 2.63
CA TYR A 241 1.55 -6.43 2.69
C TYR A 241 2.57 -6.82 3.76
N ARG A 242 3.70 -6.13 3.81
CA ARG A 242 4.76 -6.35 4.81
C ARG A 242 4.25 -6.19 6.24
N ILE A 243 3.47 -5.15 6.51
CA ILE A 243 2.86 -4.90 7.82
C ILE A 243 1.86 -6.02 8.17
N ALA A 244 0.98 -6.38 7.24
CA ALA A 244 0.01 -7.44 7.45
C ALA A 244 0.69 -8.79 7.70
N TRP A 245 1.76 -9.10 6.97
CA TRP A 245 2.54 -10.31 7.19
C TRP A 245 3.15 -10.34 8.60
N GLN A 246 3.75 -9.24 9.06
CA GLN A 246 4.28 -9.15 10.42
C GLN A 246 3.20 -9.31 11.49
N ASN A 247 2.03 -8.74 11.27
CA ASN A 247 0.89 -8.84 12.19
C ASN A 247 0.35 -10.27 12.28
N THR A 248 0.30 -10.98 11.16
CA THR A 248 -0.22 -12.36 11.08
C THR A 248 0.82 -13.42 11.46
N HIS A 249 2.11 -13.07 11.47
CA HIS A 249 3.23 -13.95 11.79
C HIS A 249 4.09 -13.39 12.95
N PRO A 250 3.51 -13.20 14.15
CA PRO A 250 4.24 -12.61 15.27
C PRO A 250 5.45 -13.46 15.65
N GLY A 251 6.58 -12.81 15.88
CA GLY A 251 7.84 -13.46 16.25
C GLY A 251 8.65 -14.02 15.07
N ARG A 252 8.13 -14.00 13.85
CA ARG A 252 8.90 -14.35 12.66
C ARG A 252 9.63 -13.12 12.11
N LYS A 253 10.85 -13.33 11.63
CA LYS A 253 11.64 -12.27 10.97
C LYS A 253 11.33 -12.29 9.47
N ALA A 254 10.79 -11.20 8.96
CA ALA A 254 10.61 -11.02 7.54
C ALA A 254 11.95 -10.69 6.84
N PRO A 255 12.11 -10.91 5.52
CA PRO A 255 13.34 -10.62 4.77
C PRO A 255 13.82 -9.18 4.96
N GLU A 256 15.12 -8.96 4.96
CA GLU A 256 15.69 -7.62 5.07
C GLU A 256 15.50 -6.85 3.75
N LEU A 257 15.15 -5.56 3.89
CA LEU A 257 14.94 -4.64 2.78
C LEU A 257 15.73 -3.35 3.05
N PRO A 258 17.03 -3.34 2.75
CA PRO A 258 17.89 -2.19 3.04
C PRO A 258 17.45 -0.91 2.31
N GLN A 259 16.74 -1.05 1.20
CA GLN A 259 16.18 0.08 0.44
C GLN A 259 15.22 0.94 1.28
N LEU A 260 14.51 0.34 2.25
CA LEU A 260 13.53 1.07 3.07
C LEU A 260 14.17 2.22 3.89
N GLU A 261 15.42 2.07 4.29
CA GLU A 261 16.17 3.11 5.01
C GLU A 261 16.50 4.33 4.13
N ARG A 262 16.50 4.17 2.80
CA ARG A 262 16.83 5.23 1.82
C ARG A 262 15.59 5.93 1.25
N LEU A 263 14.44 5.29 1.28
CA LEU A 263 13.20 5.85 0.73
C LEU A 263 12.82 7.21 1.32
N PRO A 264 12.98 7.50 2.63
CA PRO A 264 12.69 8.83 3.16
C PRO A 264 13.53 9.92 2.51
N ASP A 265 14.82 9.67 2.22
CA ASP A 265 15.70 10.63 1.55
C ASP A 265 15.21 10.92 0.14
N TYR A 266 14.83 9.89 -0.62
CA TYR A 266 14.27 10.04 -1.97
C TYR A 266 13.01 10.91 -1.94
N PHE A 267 12.02 10.57 -1.13
CA PHE A 267 10.77 11.32 -1.06
C PHE A 267 10.97 12.79 -0.64
N VAL A 268 11.91 13.04 0.26
CA VAL A 268 12.27 14.41 0.66
C VAL A 268 13.00 15.14 -0.48
N GLN A 269 13.94 14.48 -1.17
CA GLN A 269 14.71 15.08 -2.25
C GLN A 269 13.86 15.50 -3.45
N VAL A 270 12.85 14.68 -3.81
CA VAL A 270 12.00 14.96 -4.98
C VAL A 270 10.83 15.89 -4.68
N CYS A 271 10.76 16.48 -3.49
CA CYS A 271 9.72 17.44 -3.14
C CYS A 271 10.28 18.82 -2.81
N TYR A 272 9.42 19.83 -2.85
CA TYR A 272 9.73 21.18 -2.39
C TYR A 272 8.50 21.85 -1.76
N PRO A 273 8.65 22.44 -0.57
CA PRO A 273 7.58 23.19 0.08
C PRO A 273 7.48 24.59 -0.53
N ARG A 274 6.31 25.01 -0.96
CA ARG A 274 6.06 26.36 -1.47
C ARG A 274 4.67 26.83 -1.07
N THR A 275 4.60 28.06 -0.53
CA THR A 275 3.33 28.70 -0.17
C THR A 275 2.43 27.86 0.73
N GLY A 276 3.05 27.07 1.64
CA GLY A 276 2.32 26.19 2.55
C GLY A 276 1.82 24.87 1.94
N ILE A 277 2.22 24.58 0.71
CA ILE A 277 1.91 23.33 0.00
C ILE A 277 3.21 22.60 -0.30
N LEU A 278 3.20 21.28 -0.12
CA LEU A 278 4.29 20.41 -0.53
C LEU A 278 4.07 20.01 -2.00
N TYR A 279 4.98 20.43 -2.88
CA TYR A 279 4.99 20.02 -4.28
C TYR A 279 6.05 18.95 -4.51
N ASN A 280 5.88 18.12 -5.52
CA ASN A 280 6.93 17.23 -6.00
C ASN A 280 7.47 17.68 -7.36
N LEU A 281 8.66 17.19 -7.69
CA LEU A 281 9.23 17.31 -9.02
C LEU A 281 8.37 16.54 -10.00
N ASN A 282 7.95 17.23 -11.07
CA ASN A 282 7.00 16.70 -12.04
C ASN A 282 7.75 16.12 -13.25
N PHE A 283 8.19 14.86 -13.11
CA PHE A 283 8.80 14.10 -14.20
C PHE A 283 7.97 12.84 -14.52
N GLY A 284 8.04 12.37 -15.75
CA GLY A 284 7.18 11.28 -16.24
C GLY A 284 5.69 11.63 -16.11
N ASP A 285 4.87 10.64 -15.77
CA ASP A 285 3.43 10.78 -15.58
C ASP A 285 3.02 11.33 -14.22
N SER A 286 3.90 12.10 -13.57
CA SER A 286 3.64 12.66 -12.25
C SER A 286 2.73 13.88 -12.28
N HIS A 287 2.16 14.18 -11.11
CA HIS A 287 1.44 15.42 -10.84
C HIS A 287 2.12 16.19 -9.72
N LYS A 288 2.33 17.49 -9.91
CA LYS A 288 3.09 18.34 -8.97
C LYS A 288 2.55 18.36 -7.53
N ASN A 289 1.30 18.01 -7.30
CA ASN A 289 0.64 18.01 -5.99
C ASN A 289 0.42 16.61 -5.40
N VAL A 290 1.06 15.59 -5.96
CA VAL A 290 1.12 14.25 -5.36
C VAL A 290 2.15 14.23 -4.25
N THR A 291 1.90 13.48 -3.21
CA THR A 291 2.78 13.31 -2.06
C THR A 291 2.96 11.84 -1.70
N ALA A 292 4.00 11.51 -0.93
CA ALA A 292 4.31 10.15 -0.51
C ALA A 292 3.97 9.89 0.98
N GLU A 293 3.02 10.64 1.54
CA GLU A 293 2.69 10.52 2.97
C GLU A 293 2.25 9.12 3.37
N SER A 294 1.56 8.39 2.50
CA SER A 294 1.15 7.01 2.77
C SER A 294 2.35 6.09 2.94
N SER A 295 3.32 6.13 2.01
CA SER A 295 4.56 5.36 2.14
C SER A 295 5.35 5.78 3.36
N MET A 296 5.47 7.09 3.64
CA MET A 296 6.17 7.60 4.82
C MET A 296 5.54 7.12 6.14
N MET A 297 4.20 7.11 6.24
CA MET A 297 3.50 6.56 7.41
C MET A 297 3.76 5.07 7.60
N LEU A 298 3.72 4.31 6.52
CA LEU A 298 3.94 2.86 6.57
C LEU A 298 5.40 2.52 6.89
N LEU A 299 6.37 3.27 6.36
CA LEU A 299 7.79 3.16 6.75
C LEU A 299 7.96 3.41 8.25
N TYR A 300 7.33 4.46 8.78
CA TYR A 300 7.36 4.75 10.22
C TYR A 300 6.73 3.61 11.03
N ALA A 301 5.63 3.03 10.56
CA ALA A 301 4.97 1.89 11.19
C ALA A 301 5.85 0.62 11.21
N LEU A 302 6.67 0.43 10.18
CA LEU A 302 7.64 -0.66 10.08
C LEU A 302 8.92 -0.46 10.93
N GLY A 303 9.05 0.69 11.60
CA GLY A 303 10.17 0.94 12.51
C GLY A 303 11.25 1.85 11.97
N ILE A 304 11.13 2.38 10.77
CA ILE A 304 12.05 3.37 10.21
C ILE A 304 11.82 4.70 10.95
N ARG A 305 12.69 5.01 11.92
CA ARG A 305 12.50 6.15 12.84
C ARG A 305 13.28 7.39 12.42
N ARG A 306 13.20 7.74 11.14
CA ARG A 306 13.87 8.90 10.57
C ARG A 306 13.08 10.19 10.85
N PRO A 307 13.69 11.27 11.38
CA PRO A 307 13.00 12.55 11.61
C PRO A 307 12.41 13.17 10.34
N GLU A 308 13.01 12.91 9.18
CA GLU A 308 12.57 13.36 7.87
C GLU A 308 11.16 12.86 7.53
N ILE A 309 10.78 11.68 8.01
CA ILE A 309 9.41 11.15 7.84
C ILE A 309 8.41 12.07 8.54
N LEU A 310 8.70 12.46 9.79
CA LEU A 310 7.80 13.34 10.56
C LEU A 310 7.74 14.74 9.93
N TRP A 311 8.90 15.26 9.48
CA TRP A 311 8.95 16.52 8.75
C TRP A 311 8.07 16.46 7.50
N TYR A 312 8.24 15.44 6.66
CA TYR A 312 7.51 15.27 5.40
C TYR A 312 5.99 15.23 5.64
N ILE A 313 5.53 14.37 6.53
CA ILE A 313 4.11 14.24 6.85
C ILE A 313 3.53 15.56 7.41
N ASN A 314 4.32 16.31 8.20
CA ASN A 314 3.90 17.59 8.75
C ASN A 314 3.82 18.71 7.68
N GLN A 315 4.50 18.57 6.53
CA GLN A 315 4.38 19.50 5.40
C GLN A 315 3.14 19.24 4.54
N VAL A 316 2.64 18.00 4.53
CA VAL A 316 1.46 17.64 3.73
C VAL A 316 0.21 18.24 4.37
N GLN A 317 -0.58 18.95 3.57
CA GLN A 317 -1.81 19.58 4.00
C GLN A 317 -3.05 18.78 3.57
N GLU A 318 -4.14 18.99 4.28
CA GLU A 318 -5.44 18.46 3.89
C GLU A 318 -5.78 18.85 2.44
N GLY A 319 -6.15 17.86 1.63
CA GLY A 319 -6.45 18.05 0.21
C GLY A 319 -5.28 17.81 -0.75
N GLN A 320 -4.07 17.55 -0.27
CA GLN A 320 -2.91 17.20 -1.11
C GLN A 320 -2.72 15.70 -1.37
N HIS A 321 -3.43 14.86 -0.64
CA HIS A 321 -3.31 13.39 -0.63
C HIS A 321 -4.04 12.72 -1.80
N ARG A 322 -3.78 13.16 -3.02
CA ARG A 322 -4.49 12.65 -4.21
C ARG A 322 -4.38 11.13 -4.38
N ASP A 323 -3.19 10.59 -4.19
CA ASP A 323 -2.86 9.17 -4.36
C ASP A 323 -2.28 8.56 -3.07
N GLY A 324 -2.63 9.13 -1.91
CA GLY A 324 -2.15 8.72 -0.61
C GLY A 324 -3.22 8.75 0.48
N TYR A 325 -2.81 8.68 1.73
CA TYR A 325 -3.71 8.67 2.88
C TYR A 325 -3.55 9.94 3.70
N PHE A 326 -4.66 10.47 4.14
CA PHE A 326 -4.68 11.54 5.13
C PHE A 326 -5.41 11.07 6.40
N ARG A 327 -5.38 11.88 7.46
CA ARG A 327 -5.96 11.52 8.78
C ARG A 327 -7.43 11.18 8.75
N ASN A 328 -8.20 11.66 7.76
CA ASN A 328 -9.61 11.33 7.53
C ASN A 328 -9.83 10.15 6.56
N HIS A 329 -8.76 9.44 6.19
CA HIS A 329 -8.81 8.15 5.52
C HIS A 329 -8.53 7.03 6.55
N PRO A 330 -9.18 5.85 6.51
CA PRO A 330 -8.98 4.78 7.49
C PRO A 330 -7.51 4.43 7.75
N MET A 331 -6.71 4.26 6.70
CA MET A 331 -5.27 3.99 6.84
C MET A 331 -4.52 5.17 7.47
N GLY A 332 -4.75 6.39 7.00
CA GLY A 332 -4.13 7.58 7.57
C GLY A 332 -4.51 7.78 9.03
N PHE A 333 -5.75 7.55 9.40
CA PHE A 333 -6.22 7.64 10.78
C PHE A 333 -5.51 6.67 11.73
N LEU A 334 -5.30 5.41 11.30
CA LEU A 334 -4.65 4.39 12.11
C LEU A 334 -3.11 4.49 12.10
N TYR A 335 -2.51 4.97 11.01
CA TYR A 335 -1.07 4.89 10.78
C TYR A 335 -0.34 6.24 10.88
N MET A 336 -1.07 7.37 10.95
CA MET A 336 -0.47 8.70 11.12
C MET A 336 0.36 8.76 12.40
N PRO A 337 1.67 9.00 12.32
CA PRO A 337 2.50 9.16 13.52
C PRO A 337 2.15 10.47 14.24
N ASP A 338 2.60 10.58 15.50
CA ASP A 338 2.63 11.84 16.18
C ASP A 338 3.75 12.73 15.61
N CYS A 339 3.37 13.80 14.92
CA CYS A 339 4.28 14.75 14.30
C CYS A 339 4.65 15.93 15.23
N SER A 340 4.31 15.90 16.52
CA SER A 340 4.61 16.99 17.46
C SER A 340 6.11 17.27 17.61
N LYS A 341 6.95 16.26 17.32
CA LYS A 341 8.42 16.34 17.34
C LYS A 341 9.03 16.44 15.93
N ALA A 342 8.24 16.79 14.92
CA ALA A 342 8.77 17.01 13.58
C ALA A 342 9.80 18.13 13.57
N PRO A 343 10.98 17.96 12.93
CA PRO A 343 11.98 19.02 12.83
C PRO A 343 11.46 20.17 11.95
N ALA A 344 12.01 21.38 12.15
CA ALA A 344 11.66 22.56 11.37
C ALA A 344 12.15 22.46 9.91
N VAL A 345 13.28 21.77 9.72
CA VAL A 345 13.89 21.45 8.42
C VAL A 345 14.36 19.99 8.44
N PRO A 346 14.37 19.29 7.29
CA PRO A 346 14.87 17.93 7.24
C PRO A 346 16.39 17.90 7.33
N ASP A 347 16.95 16.87 7.98
CA ASP A 347 18.39 16.61 8.01
C ASP A 347 18.82 15.79 6.79
N VAL A 348 18.66 16.38 5.60
CA VAL A 348 19.00 15.79 4.32
C VAL A 348 19.86 16.77 3.54
N ALA A 349 20.84 16.26 2.81
CA ALA A 349 21.71 17.09 1.97
C ALA A 349 20.88 17.96 1.00
N THR A 350 21.38 19.17 0.71
CA THR A 350 20.73 20.08 -0.23
C THR A 350 20.89 19.67 -1.70
N SER A 351 21.72 18.65 -1.97
CA SER A 351 21.91 18.12 -3.32
C SER A 351 21.93 16.59 -3.29
N CYS A 352 21.37 15.97 -4.32
CA CYS A 352 21.35 14.53 -4.49
C CYS A 352 21.53 14.17 -5.96
N LEU A 353 22.26 13.08 -6.21
CA LEU A 353 22.38 12.46 -7.51
C LEU A 353 21.81 11.03 -7.42
N PHE A 354 20.80 10.76 -8.19
CA PHE A 354 20.28 9.40 -8.45
C PHE A 354 21.00 8.88 -9.69
N ALA A 355 22.21 8.35 -9.47
CA ALA A 355 23.19 8.10 -10.52
C ALA A 355 22.72 7.08 -11.57
N ASP A 356 21.97 6.05 -11.12
CA ASP A 356 21.44 5.02 -12.01
C ASP A 356 20.38 5.54 -12.98
N PHE A 357 19.70 6.63 -12.63
CA PHE A 357 18.66 7.26 -13.45
C PHE A 357 19.13 8.55 -14.13
N GLY A 358 20.32 9.02 -13.80
CA GLY A 358 20.85 10.28 -14.31
C GLY A 358 20.13 11.52 -13.78
N TRP A 359 19.45 11.43 -12.62
CA TRP A 359 18.72 12.56 -12.04
C TRP A 359 19.56 13.28 -11.01
N ALA A 360 19.64 14.59 -11.11
CA ALA A 360 20.28 15.44 -10.11
C ALA A 360 19.27 16.45 -9.55
N VAL A 361 19.31 16.63 -8.25
CA VAL A 361 18.52 17.65 -7.53
C VAL A 361 19.50 18.51 -6.74
N MET A 362 19.42 19.82 -6.89
CA MET A 362 20.24 20.78 -6.16
C MET A 362 19.37 21.90 -5.63
N ARG A 363 19.60 22.33 -4.38
CA ARG A 363 18.91 23.46 -3.77
C ARG A 363 19.88 24.24 -2.89
N ASP A 364 19.62 25.51 -2.70
CA ASP A 364 20.43 26.36 -1.83
C ASP A 364 20.10 26.18 -0.35
N SER A 365 18.88 25.76 -0.05
CA SER A 365 18.41 25.56 1.33
C SER A 365 17.13 24.73 1.39
N TRP A 366 16.66 24.39 2.59
CA TRP A 366 15.35 23.78 2.87
C TRP A 366 14.28 24.82 3.26
N LYS A 367 14.51 26.10 2.97
CA LYS A 367 13.51 27.16 3.18
C LYS A 367 12.43 27.13 2.11
N LYS A 368 11.26 27.70 2.43
CA LYS A 368 10.08 27.71 1.53
C LYS A 368 10.29 28.46 0.22
N ASP A 369 11.27 29.36 0.17
CA ASP A 369 11.66 30.20 -0.97
C ASP A 369 13.00 29.77 -1.59
N CYS A 370 13.43 28.54 -1.32
CA CYS A 370 14.69 27.99 -1.82
C CYS A 370 14.74 27.99 -3.36
N LEU A 371 15.92 28.22 -3.89
CA LEU A 371 16.21 27.95 -5.30
C LEU A 371 16.39 26.44 -5.48
N LEU A 372 15.60 25.86 -6.37
CA LEU A 372 15.66 24.45 -6.71
C LEU A 372 16.04 24.32 -8.19
N TYR A 373 17.05 23.51 -8.45
CA TYR A 373 17.49 23.12 -9.78
C TYR A 373 17.41 21.58 -9.91
N THR A 374 16.92 21.11 -11.06
CA THR A 374 16.87 19.69 -11.39
C THR A 374 17.42 19.47 -12.79
N SER A 375 18.11 18.36 -13.00
CA SER A 375 18.58 17.90 -14.31
C SER A 375 18.22 16.44 -14.48
N ASP A 376 17.76 16.10 -15.67
CA ASP A 376 17.50 14.74 -16.12
C ASP A 376 18.34 14.52 -17.39
N ALA A 377 19.24 13.54 -17.36
CA ALA A 377 20.10 13.21 -18.50
C ALA A 377 19.31 12.77 -19.76
N ALA A 378 18.06 12.33 -19.58
CA ALA A 378 17.20 11.95 -20.71
C ALA A 378 16.69 13.14 -21.52
N ASP A 379 16.56 14.33 -20.92
CA ASP A 379 16.11 15.53 -21.62
C ASP A 379 17.19 16.13 -22.53
N GLU A 380 18.46 15.94 -22.21
CA GLU A 380 19.58 16.43 -23.05
C GLU A 380 19.76 15.55 -24.31
N ALA A 381 19.42 14.25 -24.25
CA ALA A 381 19.51 13.35 -25.41
C ALA A 381 18.44 13.60 -26.48
N ARG A 382 17.37 14.34 -26.17
CA ARG A 382 16.28 14.68 -27.10
C ARG A 382 16.50 16.03 -27.82
N SER A 383 17.49 16.80 -27.43
CA SER A 383 17.81 18.10 -27.99
C SER A 383 18.97 18.10 -29.00
N VAL A 384 19.45 16.92 -29.44
CA VAL A 384 20.49 16.78 -30.47
C VAL A 384 19.92 16.15 -31.76
#